data_59888b8442929979899f981de5a9ec51
#
_entry.id   59888b8442929979899f981de5a9ec51
#
_cell.length_a   1.000
_cell.length_b   1.000
_cell.length_c   1.000
_cell.angle_alpha   90.00
_cell.angle_beta   90.00
_cell.angle_gamma   90.00
#
_symmetry.space_group_name_H-M   'P 1'
#
loop_
_entity.id
_entity.type
_entity.pdbx_description
1 polymer ?
#
loop_
_entity_poly.entity_id
_entity_poly.type
_entity_poly.pdbx_seq_one_letter_code
_entity_poly.pdbx_strand_id
1 'polypeptide(L)'
;MNNTKQIINNHNKRILNSSELPVKTGNNTKHKTCNCRQKETCPLNGNCLQSSFIYQATVTRQNNNTSETYIGLTENDFKTRYRNHTASFRNAKHRSSTELSKHIWTLKDSNINHFISWRILTSSSPYKSSSKRCNLCLRENFLIICRPELSSLNKRNERI
;
A
#
# COMPACT_ATOMS: atom_id res chain seq x y z
N MET A 1 -21.99 -37.33 28.37
CA MET A 1 -21.09 -37.29 27.25
C MET A 1 -21.75 -36.71 25.96
N ASN A 2 -22.39 -35.53 26.03
CA ASN A 2 -23.12 -35.00 24.83
C ASN A 2 -22.75 -33.55 24.48
N ASN A 3 -21.73 -32.99 25.09
CA ASN A 3 -21.45 -31.55 24.93
C ASN A 3 -20.66 -31.20 23.64
N THR A 4 -19.77 -32.08 23.21
CA THR A 4 -18.91 -31.84 22.04
C THR A 4 -19.67 -31.87 20.70
N LYS A 5 -20.64 -32.79 20.56
CA LYS A 5 -21.50 -32.86 19.35
C LYS A 5 -22.40 -31.64 19.23
N GLN A 6 -22.92 -31.11 20.34
CA GLN A 6 -23.73 -29.91 20.34
C GLN A 6 -22.92 -28.66 19.97
N ILE A 7 -21.68 -28.56 20.45
CA ILE A 7 -20.79 -27.42 20.11
C ILE A 7 -20.46 -27.44 18.61
N ILE A 8 -20.11 -28.62 18.06
CA ILE A 8 -19.81 -28.78 16.61
C ILE A 8 -21.06 -28.45 15.77
N ASN A 9 -22.23 -28.97 16.13
CA ASN A 9 -23.47 -28.67 15.41
C ASN A 9 -23.86 -27.19 15.46
N ASN A 10 -23.67 -26.53 16.59
CA ASN A 10 -23.93 -25.09 16.71
C ASN A 10 -22.93 -24.25 15.92
N HIS A 11 -21.69 -24.69 15.85
CA HIS A 11 -20.66 -24.03 15.04
C HIS A 11 -20.96 -24.19 13.52
N ASN A 12 -21.29 -25.40 13.10
CA ASN A 12 -21.69 -25.68 11.72
C ASN A 12 -22.96 -24.95 11.29
N LYS A 13 -23.98 -24.86 12.18
CA LYS A 13 -25.17 -24.03 11.93
C LYS A 13 -24.84 -22.54 11.75
N ARG A 14 -23.90 -22.00 12.55
CA ARG A 14 -23.47 -20.61 12.38
C ARG A 14 -22.78 -20.37 11.03
N ILE A 15 -21.94 -21.30 10.57
CA ILE A 15 -21.28 -21.23 9.27
C ILE A 15 -22.31 -21.32 8.14
N LEU A 16 -23.23 -22.26 8.19
CA LEU A 16 -24.28 -22.43 7.17
C LEU A 16 -25.24 -21.21 7.12
N ASN A 17 -25.64 -20.68 8.26
CA ASN A 17 -26.49 -19.48 8.32
C ASN A 17 -25.75 -18.19 7.90
N SER A 18 -24.41 -18.15 7.95
CA SER A 18 -23.62 -17.03 7.42
C SER A 18 -23.43 -17.07 5.91
N SER A 19 -23.67 -18.22 5.25
CA SER A 19 -23.64 -18.35 3.80
C SER A 19 -24.97 -18.01 3.10
N GLU A 20 -26.07 -17.89 3.86
CA GLU A 20 -27.37 -17.42 3.39
C GLU A 20 -27.65 -15.97 3.80
N LEU A 21 -26.68 -15.08 3.57
CA LEU A 21 -26.97 -13.67 3.64
C LEU A 21 -27.79 -13.30 2.39
N PRO A 22 -29.00 -12.71 2.57
CA PRO A 22 -29.78 -12.23 1.44
C PRO A 22 -28.97 -11.25 0.64
N VAL A 23 -28.94 -11.41 -0.66
CA VAL A 23 -28.47 -10.40 -1.61
C VAL A 23 -29.26 -9.12 -1.32
N LYS A 24 -28.70 -8.25 -0.51
CA LYS A 24 -29.23 -6.90 -0.32
C LYS A 24 -29.01 -6.14 -1.61
N THR A 25 -30.00 -6.17 -2.46
CA THR A 25 -30.18 -5.20 -3.53
C THR A 25 -29.98 -3.79 -2.97
N GLY A 26 -28.95 -3.12 -3.48
CA GLY A 26 -28.93 -1.67 -3.62
C GLY A 26 -29.08 -0.83 -2.37
N ASN A 27 -28.09 -0.83 -1.48
CA ASN A 27 -27.75 0.40 -0.77
C ASN A 27 -26.36 0.82 -1.26
N ASN A 28 -26.30 1.91 -2.01
CA ASN A 28 -25.11 2.67 -2.32
C ASN A 28 -24.49 3.20 -1.01
N THR A 29 -23.88 2.33 -0.22
CA THR A 29 -22.93 2.75 0.79
C THR A 29 -21.75 3.30 0.00
N LYS A 30 -21.71 4.61 -0.20
CA LYS A 30 -20.52 5.31 -0.71
C LYS A 30 -19.37 4.89 0.19
N HIS A 31 -18.55 3.93 -0.26
CA HIS A 31 -17.36 3.53 0.46
C HIS A 31 -16.52 4.77 0.66
N LYS A 32 -16.30 5.13 1.91
CA LYS A 32 -15.49 6.28 2.28
C LYS A 32 -14.06 6.05 1.77
N THR A 33 -13.66 6.79 0.75
CA THR A 33 -12.34 6.64 0.11
C THR A 33 -11.24 7.37 0.88
N CYS A 34 -11.61 8.30 1.78
CA CYS A 34 -10.70 9.10 2.57
C CYS A 34 -11.33 9.51 3.90
N ASN A 35 -10.52 9.59 4.96
CA ASN A 35 -10.89 10.10 6.28
C ASN A 35 -9.95 11.18 6.78
N CYS A 36 -9.25 11.88 5.89
CA CYS A 36 -8.47 13.08 6.23
C CYS A 36 -9.40 14.23 6.65
N ARG A 37 -8.99 15.01 7.64
CA ARG A 37 -9.76 16.20 8.08
C ARG A 37 -9.88 17.23 6.96
N GLN A 38 -8.78 17.44 6.24
CA GLN A 38 -8.69 18.31 5.06
C GLN A 38 -8.33 17.43 3.87
N LYS A 39 -9.11 17.49 2.79
CA LYS A 39 -8.87 16.68 1.59
C LYS A 39 -7.59 17.09 0.87
N GLU A 40 -7.24 18.35 0.95
CA GLU A 40 -6.04 18.96 0.36
C GLU A 40 -4.74 18.36 0.95
N THR A 41 -4.78 17.95 2.23
CA THR A 41 -3.65 17.30 2.89
C THR A 41 -3.58 15.79 2.68
N CYS A 42 -4.52 15.24 1.90
CA CYS A 42 -4.56 13.81 1.61
C CYS A 42 -3.44 13.44 0.63
N PRO A 43 -2.56 12.49 0.97
CA PRO A 43 -1.44 12.10 0.10
C PRO A 43 -1.88 11.49 -1.24
N LEU A 44 -3.14 11.03 -1.37
CA LEU A 44 -3.73 10.49 -2.59
C LEU A 44 -5.02 11.23 -3.01
N ASN A 45 -5.10 12.53 -2.78
CA ASN A 45 -6.20 13.36 -3.26
C ASN A 45 -7.60 12.79 -2.94
N GLY A 46 -7.80 12.34 -1.70
CA GLY A 46 -9.07 11.79 -1.26
C GLY A 46 -9.20 10.26 -1.40
N ASN A 47 -8.14 9.53 -1.77
CA ASN A 47 -8.17 8.08 -1.99
C ASN A 47 -7.28 7.29 -1.02
N CYS A 48 -6.91 7.85 0.13
CA CYS A 48 -5.93 7.27 1.04
C CYS A 48 -6.41 6.00 1.78
N LEU A 49 -7.71 5.67 1.74
CA LEU A 49 -8.26 4.43 2.30
C LEU A 49 -8.34 3.28 1.29
N GLN A 50 -7.90 3.48 0.06
CA GLN A 50 -7.76 2.39 -0.89
C GLN A 50 -6.67 1.41 -0.47
N SER A 51 -6.84 0.14 -0.81
CA SER A 51 -5.94 -0.97 -0.51
C SER A 51 -5.62 -1.78 -1.77
N SER A 52 -4.66 -2.69 -1.67
CA SER A 52 -4.31 -3.66 -2.72
C SER A 52 -3.92 -3.01 -4.05
N PHE A 53 -2.93 -2.12 -4.01
CA PHE A 53 -2.43 -1.44 -5.21
C PHE A 53 -0.93 -1.15 -5.15
N ILE A 54 -0.39 -0.80 -6.30
CA ILE A 54 0.98 -0.34 -6.49
C ILE A 54 0.94 1.18 -6.64
N TYR A 55 1.79 1.84 -5.88
CA TYR A 55 1.93 3.29 -5.88
C TYR A 55 3.32 3.72 -6.33
N GLN A 56 3.41 4.96 -6.77
CA GLN A 56 4.66 5.65 -7.05
C GLN A 56 4.78 6.85 -6.12
N ALA A 57 5.96 6.98 -5.51
CA ALA A 57 6.40 8.20 -4.84
C ALA A 57 7.36 8.94 -5.76
N THR A 58 7.14 10.21 -6.00
CA THR A 58 8.06 11.09 -6.74
C THR A 58 8.64 12.10 -5.76
N VAL A 59 9.96 12.07 -5.61
CA VAL A 59 10.72 12.99 -4.77
C VAL A 59 11.32 14.04 -5.68
N THR A 60 10.88 15.29 -5.54
CA THR A 60 11.39 16.42 -6.34
C THR A 60 12.23 17.33 -5.47
N ARG A 61 13.45 17.62 -5.91
CA ARG A 61 14.38 18.53 -5.27
C ARG A 61 14.03 19.96 -5.65
N GLN A 62 14.00 20.88 -4.67
CA GLN A 62 13.64 22.27 -4.93
C GLN A 62 14.76 23.08 -5.61
N ASN A 63 16.01 22.67 -5.47
CA ASN A 63 17.15 23.42 -5.98
C ASN A 63 17.34 23.34 -7.51
N ASN A 64 16.98 22.23 -8.13
CA ASN A 64 17.21 21.96 -9.56
C ASN A 64 16.04 21.27 -10.28
N ASN A 65 14.91 21.14 -9.61
CA ASN A 65 13.70 20.47 -10.11
C ASN A 65 13.93 19.03 -10.63
N THR A 66 15.02 18.37 -10.23
CA THR A 66 15.23 16.96 -10.54
C THR A 66 14.32 16.09 -9.69
N SER A 67 13.80 15.03 -10.28
CA SER A 67 12.88 14.12 -9.63
C SER A 67 13.39 12.69 -9.65
N GLU A 68 13.25 12.02 -8.52
CA GLU A 68 13.54 10.59 -8.36
C GLU A 68 12.26 9.86 -8.01
N THR A 69 12.09 8.66 -8.54
CA THR A 69 10.85 7.89 -8.39
C THR A 69 11.08 6.56 -7.69
N TYR A 70 10.13 6.19 -6.85
CA TYR A 70 10.09 4.93 -6.13
C TYR A 70 8.75 4.24 -6.33
N ILE A 71 8.76 2.95 -6.63
CA ILE A 71 7.58 2.09 -6.68
C ILE A 71 7.49 1.25 -5.41
N GLY A 72 6.30 1.14 -4.86
CA GLY A 72 6.00 0.25 -3.74
C GLY A 72 4.58 -0.28 -3.82
N LEU A 73 4.33 -1.35 -3.08
CA LEU A 73 2.99 -1.94 -2.96
C LEU A 73 2.41 -1.75 -1.56
N THR A 74 1.11 -1.85 -1.46
CA THR A 74 0.38 -1.96 -0.20
C THR A 74 -0.80 -2.91 -0.34
N GLU A 75 -0.94 -3.86 0.58
CA GLU A 75 -2.13 -4.70 0.72
C GLU A 75 -3.18 -4.02 1.60
N ASN A 76 -2.72 -3.26 2.59
CA ASN A 76 -3.54 -2.47 3.48
C ASN A 76 -3.89 -1.10 2.87
N ASP A 77 -4.67 -0.28 3.60
CA ASP A 77 -4.95 1.08 3.18
C ASP A 77 -3.66 1.91 3.05
N PHE A 78 -3.66 2.82 2.08
CA PHE A 78 -2.49 3.67 1.82
C PHE A 78 -2.17 4.59 2.98
N LYS A 79 -3.14 5.02 3.75
CA LYS A 79 -2.92 5.91 4.89
C LYS A 79 -1.99 5.26 5.92
N THR A 80 -2.15 3.96 6.17
CA THR A 80 -1.25 3.17 7.03
C THR A 80 0.14 3.09 6.42
N ARG A 81 0.24 2.80 5.12
CA ARG A 81 1.52 2.75 4.41
C ARG A 81 2.24 4.09 4.40
N TYR A 82 1.51 5.17 4.16
CA TYR A 82 2.02 6.54 4.21
C TYR A 82 2.56 6.93 5.59
N ARG A 83 1.87 6.53 6.67
CA ARG A 83 2.35 6.75 8.04
C ARG A 83 3.66 6.00 8.30
N ASN A 84 3.80 4.77 7.81
CA ASN A 84 5.02 3.99 7.94
C ASN A 84 6.19 4.67 7.20
N HIS A 85 5.97 5.17 6.00
CA HIS A 85 6.98 5.95 5.29
C HIS A 85 7.36 7.22 6.04
N THR A 86 6.37 8.02 6.44
CA THR A 86 6.65 9.27 7.20
C THR A 86 7.36 9.01 8.52
N ALA A 87 7.07 7.90 9.21
CA ALA A 87 7.81 7.50 10.40
C ALA A 87 9.27 7.17 10.07
N SER A 88 9.53 6.46 8.97
CA SER A 88 10.91 6.13 8.53
C SER A 88 11.71 7.37 8.10
N PHE A 89 11.03 8.41 7.61
CA PHE A 89 11.67 9.69 7.26
C PHE A 89 12.03 10.55 8.49
N ARG A 90 11.43 10.26 9.65
CA ARG A 90 11.64 11.02 10.89
C ARG A 90 12.59 10.32 11.87
N ASN A 91 12.64 9.00 11.84
CA ASN A 91 13.43 8.22 12.78
C ASN A 91 14.64 7.59 12.07
N ALA A 92 15.83 8.00 12.49
CA ALA A 92 17.11 7.53 11.93
C ALA A 92 17.31 6.01 12.04
N LYS A 93 16.70 5.34 13.01
CA LYS A 93 16.69 3.86 13.09
C LYS A 93 16.13 3.20 11.83
N HIS A 94 15.21 3.85 11.15
CA HIS A 94 14.52 3.33 9.96
C HIS A 94 15.02 3.92 8.65
N ARG A 95 16.18 4.62 8.67
CA ARG A 95 16.75 5.25 7.47
C ARG A 95 16.99 4.28 6.31
N SER A 96 17.25 3.02 6.61
CA SER A 96 17.52 1.96 5.61
C SER A 96 16.36 1.01 5.37
N SER A 97 15.14 1.34 5.85
CA SER A 97 13.98 0.45 5.74
C SER A 97 13.47 0.27 4.29
N THR A 98 13.66 1.27 3.45
CA THR A 98 13.34 1.24 2.00
C THR A 98 14.35 2.09 1.23
N GLU A 99 14.47 1.88 -0.07
CA GLU A 99 15.30 2.74 -0.92
C GLU A 99 14.80 4.19 -0.93
N LEU A 100 13.47 4.37 -0.83
CA LEU A 100 12.90 5.71 -0.65
C LEU A 100 13.39 6.37 0.65
N SER A 101 13.38 5.64 1.77
CA SER A 101 13.88 6.17 3.05
C SER A 101 15.36 6.54 2.98
N LYS A 102 16.19 5.67 2.39
CA LYS A 102 17.62 5.95 2.17
C LYS A 102 17.82 7.24 1.40
N HIS A 103 17.08 7.40 0.30
CA HIS A 103 17.16 8.61 -0.53
C HIS A 103 16.77 9.88 0.23
N ILE A 104 15.66 9.85 0.97
CA ILE A 104 15.20 10.98 1.78
C ILE A 104 16.25 11.37 2.85
N TRP A 105 16.87 10.39 3.49
CA TRP A 105 17.92 10.66 4.46
C TRP A 105 19.16 11.25 3.81
N THR A 106 19.56 10.78 2.62
CA THR A 106 20.66 11.38 1.84
C THR A 106 20.39 12.86 1.53
N LEU A 107 19.15 13.20 1.14
CA LEU A 107 18.78 14.60 0.88
C LEU A 107 18.83 15.46 2.15
N LYS A 108 18.39 14.90 3.29
CA LYS A 108 18.45 15.60 4.59
C LYS A 108 19.89 15.81 5.05
N ASP A 109 20.74 14.80 4.95
CA ASP A 109 22.16 14.90 5.31
C ASP A 109 22.89 15.95 4.45
N SER A 110 22.41 16.17 3.22
CA SER A 110 22.92 17.20 2.30
C SER A 110 22.20 18.55 2.40
N ASN A 111 21.27 18.72 3.34
CA ASN A 111 20.45 19.93 3.51
C ASN A 111 19.68 20.34 2.22
N ILE A 112 19.24 19.38 1.42
CA ILE A 112 18.49 19.60 0.19
C ILE A 112 17.00 19.58 0.49
N ASN A 113 16.31 20.71 0.25
CA ASN A 113 14.87 20.79 0.36
C ASN A 113 14.19 19.99 -0.77
N HIS A 114 13.16 19.23 -0.41
CA HIS A 114 12.44 18.37 -1.32
C HIS A 114 10.97 18.25 -0.91
N PHE A 115 10.13 17.85 -1.86
CA PHE A 115 8.75 17.43 -1.60
C PHE A 115 8.47 16.07 -2.23
N ILE A 116 7.47 15.37 -1.70
CA ILE A 116 7.10 14.02 -2.16
C ILE A 116 5.64 14.05 -2.59
N SER A 117 5.39 13.65 -3.82
CA SER A 117 4.05 13.40 -4.35
C SER A 117 3.80 11.91 -4.51
N TRP A 118 2.54 11.50 -4.41
CA TRP A 118 2.13 10.11 -4.44
C TRP A 118 1.05 9.90 -5.47
N ARG A 119 1.11 8.80 -6.21
CA ARG A 119 0.05 8.40 -7.13
C ARG A 119 -0.13 6.89 -7.15
N ILE A 120 -1.35 6.44 -7.46
CA ILE A 120 -1.65 5.04 -7.73
C ILE A 120 -1.24 4.73 -9.17
N LEU A 121 -0.49 3.65 -9.38
CA LEU A 121 -0.14 3.16 -10.72
C LEU A 121 -1.15 2.15 -11.22
N THR A 122 -1.46 1.14 -10.40
CA THR A 122 -2.36 0.05 -10.76
C THR A 122 -2.81 -0.72 -9.52
N SER A 123 -3.99 -1.33 -9.58
CA SER A 123 -4.50 -2.22 -8.55
C SER A 123 -4.34 -3.68 -8.98
N SER A 124 -4.21 -4.57 -8.01
CA SER A 124 -4.15 -6.00 -8.24
C SER A 124 -4.59 -6.76 -7.00
N SER A 125 -4.97 -8.03 -7.16
CA SER A 125 -5.35 -8.86 -6.02
C SER A 125 -4.14 -9.13 -5.12
N PRO A 126 -4.32 -9.06 -3.78
CA PRO A 126 -3.29 -9.41 -2.81
C PRO A 126 -3.00 -10.92 -2.85
N TYR A 127 -2.08 -11.36 -1.98
CA TYR A 127 -1.78 -12.78 -1.82
C TYR A 127 -3.02 -13.59 -1.50
N LYS A 128 -3.19 -14.70 -2.21
CA LYS A 128 -4.25 -15.69 -1.96
C LYS A 128 -3.62 -17.01 -1.53
N SER A 129 -3.94 -17.45 -0.33
CA SER A 129 -3.44 -18.72 0.23
C SER A 129 -3.85 -19.95 -0.61
N SER A 130 -5.03 -19.91 -1.22
CA SER A 130 -5.55 -20.98 -2.09
C SER A 130 -4.72 -21.20 -3.34
N SER A 131 -4.21 -20.14 -3.95
CA SER A 131 -3.39 -20.21 -5.18
C SER A 131 -1.88 -20.08 -4.91
N LYS A 132 -1.48 -19.77 -3.68
CA LYS A 132 -0.10 -19.44 -3.29
C LYS A 132 0.56 -18.36 -4.18
N ARG A 133 -0.23 -17.46 -4.73
CA ARG A 133 0.21 -16.40 -5.66
C ARG A 133 -0.07 -15.02 -5.09
N CYS A 134 0.89 -14.13 -5.25
CA CYS A 134 0.74 -12.71 -4.97
C CYS A 134 0.80 -11.93 -6.29
N ASN A 135 -0.36 -11.66 -6.90
CA ASN A 135 -0.41 -10.91 -8.14
C ASN A 135 0.10 -9.47 -7.95
N LEU A 136 -0.11 -8.90 -6.77
CA LEU A 136 0.38 -7.58 -6.42
C LEU A 136 1.91 -7.54 -6.44
N CYS A 137 2.58 -8.55 -5.85
CA CYS A 137 4.04 -8.67 -5.85
C CYS A 137 4.61 -8.88 -7.26
N LEU A 138 3.96 -9.74 -8.06
CA LEU A 138 4.38 -9.99 -9.44
C LEU A 138 4.28 -8.71 -10.28
N ARG A 139 3.23 -7.93 -10.10
CA ARG A 139 3.01 -6.70 -10.83
C ARG A 139 3.97 -5.58 -10.41
N GLU A 140 4.28 -5.48 -9.11
CA GLU A 140 5.34 -4.58 -8.62
C GLU A 140 6.68 -4.90 -9.27
N ASN A 141 7.10 -6.17 -9.21
CA ASN A 141 8.36 -6.62 -9.82
C ASN A 141 8.40 -6.36 -11.33
N PHE A 142 7.30 -6.63 -12.02
CA PHE A 142 7.19 -6.33 -13.46
C PHE A 142 7.42 -4.84 -13.75
N LEU A 143 6.78 -3.95 -12.99
CA LEU A 143 6.94 -2.50 -13.17
C LEU A 143 8.39 -2.06 -12.89
N ILE A 144 9.02 -2.58 -11.84
CA ILE A 144 10.41 -2.22 -11.49
C ILE A 144 11.39 -2.71 -12.55
N ILE A 145 11.20 -3.92 -13.09
CA ILE A 145 12.15 -4.54 -14.02
C ILE A 145 11.91 -4.06 -15.46
N CYS A 146 10.66 -4.08 -15.91
CA CYS A 146 10.31 -3.87 -17.32
C CYS A 146 9.95 -2.42 -17.65
N ARG A 147 9.73 -1.57 -16.65
CA ARG A 147 9.36 -0.15 -16.85
C ARG A 147 10.31 0.77 -16.06
N PRO A 148 11.60 0.81 -16.46
CA PRO A 148 12.65 1.56 -15.73
C PRO A 148 12.37 3.05 -15.65
N GLU A 149 11.59 3.59 -16.57
CA GLU A 149 11.17 4.98 -16.58
C GLU A 149 10.23 5.33 -15.40
N LEU A 150 9.58 4.34 -14.78
CA LEU A 150 8.69 4.53 -13.66
C LEU A 150 9.39 4.46 -12.29
N SER A 151 10.63 3.99 -12.24
CA SER A 151 11.35 3.78 -10.98
C SER A 151 12.85 3.99 -11.13
N SER A 152 13.36 5.07 -10.55
CA SER A 152 14.80 5.36 -10.50
C SER A 152 15.48 4.89 -9.22
N LEU A 153 14.74 4.79 -8.11
CA LEU A 153 15.29 4.44 -6.79
C LEU A 153 15.28 2.94 -6.48
N ASN A 154 14.33 2.17 -7.06
CA ASN A 154 14.27 0.74 -6.78
C ASN A 154 15.49 0.01 -7.40
N LYS A 155 16.15 -0.80 -6.58
CA LYS A 155 17.22 -1.65 -7.08
C LYS A 155 16.64 -2.88 -7.79
N ARG A 156 17.09 -3.13 -9.02
CA ARG A 156 16.58 -4.21 -9.86
C ARG A 156 17.10 -5.59 -9.46
N ASN A 157 18.23 -5.67 -8.75
CA ASN A 157 18.95 -6.91 -8.49
C ASN A 157 18.67 -7.56 -7.13
N GLU A 158 17.76 -7.03 -6.31
CA GLU A 158 17.58 -7.52 -4.94
C GLU A 158 16.48 -8.59 -4.78
N ARG A 159 15.86 -9.05 -5.88
CA ARG A 159 14.78 -10.04 -5.82
C ARG A 159 14.80 -11.00 -7.04
N ILE A 160 15.89 -11.74 -7.18
CA ILE A 160 15.90 -12.97 -7.98
C ILE A 160 15.96 -14.15 -7.03
#